data_aa10eb277e7456fad28c61b7c583d36d
#
_entry.id   aa10eb277e7456fad28c61b7c583d36d
#
_cell.length_a   1.000
_cell.length_b   1.000
_cell.length_c   1.000
_cell.angle_alpha   90.00
_cell.angle_beta   90.00
_cell.angle_gamma   90.00
#
_symmetry.space_group_name_H-M   'P 1'
#
loop_
_entity.id
_entity.type
_entity.pdbx_description
1 polymer ?
#
loop_
_entity_poly.entity_id
_entity_poly.type
_entity_poly.pdbx_seq_one_letter_code
_entity_poly.pdbx_strand_id
1 'polypeptide(L)'
;IPATSSDIYCRSCALNNTIPDLSVTENIPLWIKLEQGKRRLLYSLLRLGLPVVGKGIDQKHGLAFNFLKDLKDDFQETQRVMTGHSAGLITLNLAEADDAEREKRRLNMNEVYRSVLGHFRHESGHYYWQHLIADTQKITGYRKLFGDERENYDKAMANYYQVGATPDWREKYVTAYAS
;
A
#
# COMPACT_ATOMS: atom_id res chain seq x y z
N ILE A 1 22.38 -0.50 -10.35
CA ILE A 1 23.44 -0.61 -9.33
C ILE A 1 24.73 -0.11 -9.99
N PRO A 2 25.48 0.81 -9.35
CA PRO A 2 26.80 1.20 -9.85
C PRO A 2 27.74 -0.03 -9.96
N ALA A 3 28.58 -0.07 -10.98
CA ALA A 3 29.49 -1.19 -11.19
C ALA A 3 30.49 -1.41 -10.02
N THR A 4 30.66 -0.37 -9.18
CA THR A 4 31.53 -0.39 -7.99
C THR A 4 30.80 -0.80 -6.71
N SER A 5 29.49 -1.05 -6.76
CA SER A 5 28.71 -1.45 -5.57
C SER A 5 28.90 -2.95 -5.30
N SER A 6 29.08 -3.30 -4.04
CA SER A 6 29.02 -4.70 -3.57
C SER A 6 27.58 -5.23 -3.44
N ASP A 7 26.58 -4.36 -3.63
CA ASP A 7 25.18 -4.76 -3.52
C ASP A 7 24.75 -5.63 -4.70
N ILE A 8 24.14 -6.77 -4.41
CA ILE A 8 23.56 -7.67 -5.42
C ILE A 8 22.25 -7.09 -5.96
N TYR A 9 21.50 -6.37 -5.12
CA TYR A 9 20.20 -5.79 -5.44
C TYR A 9 20.23 -4.26 -5.43
N CYS A 10 19.47 -3.63 -6.32
CA CYS A 10 19.19 -2.20 -6.18
C CYS A 10 18.31 -1.93 -4.94
N ARG A 11 18.28 -0.69 -4.46
CA ARG A 11 17.52 -0.28 -3.27
C ARG A 11 16.05 -0.72 -3.31
N SER A 12 15.43 -0.80 -4.50
CA SER A 12 14.06 -1.28 -4.65
C SER A 12 13.97 -2.79 -4.48
N CYS A 13 14.85 -3.55 -5.15
CA CYS A 13 14.83 -5.02 -5.10
C CYS A 13 15.24 -5.55 -3.72
N ALA A 14 16.11 -4.84 -3.00
CA ALA A 14 16.52 -5.21 -1.64
C ALA A 14 15.36 -5.16 -0.62
N LEU A 15 14.23 -4.52 -0.97
CA LEU A 15 13.03 -4.50 -0.14
C LEU A 15 12.04 -5.62 -0.46
N ASN A 16 12.32 -6.46 -1.47
CA ASN A 16 11.46 -7.61 -1.76
C ASN A 16 11.70 -8.71 -0.73
N ASN A 17 10.65 -9.13 -0.05
CA ASN A 17 10.66 -10.29 0.83
C ASN A 17 10.22 -11.55 0.06
N THR A 18 9.14 -11.43 -0.71
CA THR A 18 8.63 -12.51 -1.56
C THR A 18 8.28 -11.95 -2.94
N ILE A 19 8.71 -12.66 -3.98
CA ILE A 19 8.34 -12.40 -5.37
C ILE A 19 7.48 -13.57 -5.89
N PRO A 20 6.64 -13.34 -6.91
CA PRO A 20 5.85 -14.41 -7.48
C PRO A 20 6.73 -15.46 -8.19
N ASP A 21 6.17 -16.65 -8.39
CA ASP A 21 6.82 -17.66 -9.20
C ASP A 21 6.97 -17.19 -10.65
N LEU A 22 8.21 -16.95 -11.07
CA LEU A 22 8.56 -16.45 -12.39
C LEU A 22 8.67 -17.56 -13.46
N SER A 23 8.59 -18.84 -13.07
CA SER A 23 8.45 -19.95 -14.02
C SER A 23 7.07 -19.92 -14.69
N VAL A 24 6.09 -19.30 -14.05
CA VAL A 24 4.77 -19.00 -14.62
C VAL A 24 4.85 -17.69 -15.39
N THR A 25 4.92 -17.80 -16.71
CA THR A 25 5.17 -16.67 -17.64
C THR A 25 4.16 -15.53 -17.49
N GLU A 26 2.91 -15.84 -17.18
CA GLU A 26 1.83 -14.87 -16.96
C GLU A 26 2.07 -13.96 -15.74
N ASN A 27 2.85 -14.42 -14.77
CA ASN A 27 3.19 -13.62 -13.59
C ASN A 27 4.19 -12.51 -13.90
N ILE A 28 5.04 -12.70 -14.90
CA ILE A 28 6.14 -11.78 -15.23
C ILE A 28 5.64 -10.35 -15.54
N PRO A 29 4.72 -10.13 -16.50
CA PRO A 29 4.24 -8.78 -16.81
C PRO A 29 3.51 -8.13 -15.64
N LEU A 30 2.77 -8.90 -14.85
CA LEU A 30 2.07 -8.40 -13.66
C LEU A 30 3.08 -7.94 -12.59
N TRP A 31 4.09 -8.77 -12.32
CA TRP A 31 5.15 -8.42 -11.37
C TRP A 31 5.96 -7.20 -11.82
N ILE A 32 6.33 -7.10 -13.10
CA ILE A 32 7.01 -5.93 -13.65
C ILE A 32 6.21 -4.65 -13.38
N LYS A 33 4.89 -4.71 -13.57
CA LYS A 33 3.99 -3.57 -13.35
C LYS A 33 3.92 -3.17 -11.86
N LEU A 34 3.87 -4.14 -10.96
CA LEU A 34 3.96 -3.89 -9.51
C LEU A 34 5.33 -3.29 -9.13
N GLU A 35 6.43 -3.84 -9.63
CA GLU A 35 7.78 -3.31 -9.40
C GLU A 35 7.92 -1.85 -9.90
N GLN A 36 7.34 -1.51 -11.03
CA GLN A 36 7.31 -0.13 -11.52
C GLN A 36 6.54 0.79 -10.56
N GLY A 37 5.41 0.35 -10.03
CA GLY A 37 4.63 1.07 -9.01
C GLY A 37 5.44 1.28 -7.73
N LYS A 38 6.09 0.23 -7.24
CA LYS A 38 6.96 0.30 -6.05
C LYS A 38 8.15 1.27 -6.23
N ARG A 39 8.82 1.24 -7.39
CA ARG A 39 9.91 2.19 -7.69
C ARG A 39 9.44 3.64 -7.67
N ARG A 40 8.25 3.92 -8.19
CA ARG A 40 7.63 5.26 -8.12
C ARG A 40 7.31 5.67 -6.69
N LEU A 41 6.78 4.75 -5.88
CA LEU A 41 6.60 4.99 -4.44
C LEU A 41 7.93 5.35 -3.79
N LEU A 42 8.95 4.50 -3.92
CA LEU A 42 10.26 4.71 -3.29
C LEU A 42 10.91 6.03 -3.71
N TYR A 43 10.80 6.40 -4.99
CA TYR A 43 11.23 7.71 -5.46
C TYR A 43 10.53 8.84 -4.68
N SER A 44 9.21 8.74 -4.50
CA SER A 44 8.44 9.75 -3.76
C SER A 44 8.85 9.82 -2.30
N LEU A 45 9.01 8.67 -1.63
CA LEU A 45 9.42 8.58 -0.23
C LEU A 45 10.80 9.22 0.00
N LEU A 46 11.75 8.89 -0.86
CA LEU A 46 13.10 9.44 -0.79
C LEU A 46 13.12 10.95 -1.05
N ARG A 47 12.30 11.44 -2.00
CA ARG A 47 12.16 12.88 -2.27
C ARG A 47 11.55 13.65 -1.11
N LEU A 48 10.68 13.01 -0.33
CA LEU A 48 10.09 13.56 0.89
C LEU A 48 11.02 13.45 2.11
N GLY A 49 12.21 12.86 1.96
CA GLY A 49 13.15 12.63 3.07
C GLY A 49 12.67 11.59 4.08
N LEU A 50 11.71 10.75 3.69
CA LEU A 50 11.20 9.70 4.57
C LEU A 50 12.19 8.54 4.66
N PRO A 51 12.38 7.93 5.85
CA PRO A 51 13.27 6.80 6.03
C PRO A 51 12.78 5.59 5.23
N VAL A 52 13.66 4.99 4.44
CA VAL A 52 13.42 3.73 3.71
C VAL A 52 14.48 2.73 4.16
N VAL A 53 14.19 2.03 5.23
CA VAL A 53 15.04 1.00 5.83
C VAL A 53 14.37 -0.35 5.62
N GLY A 54 15.09 -1.32 5.03
CA GLY A 54 14.55 -2.65 4.78
C GLY A 54 14.57 -3.56 6.02
N LYS A 55 13.69 -4.56 6.06
CA LYS A 55 13.65 -5.56 7.15
C LYS A 55 14.94 -6.37 7.30
N GLY A 56 15.76 -6.45 6.28
CA GLY A 56 17.11 -7.04 6.38
C GLY A 56 18.05 -6.24 7.29
N ILE A 57 17.79 -4.94 7.50
CA ILE A 57 18.58 -4.04 8.37
C ILE A 57 17.85 -3.85 9.71
N ASP A 58 16.55 -3.62 9.69
CA ASP A 58 15.70 -3.49 10.87
C ASP A 58 14.54 -4.48 10.78
N GLN A 59 14.68 -5.63 11.41
CA GLN A 59 13.68 -6.69 11.36
C GLN A 59 12.33 -6.26 11.94
N LYS A 60 12.34 -5.41 12.96
CA LYS A 60 11.14 -5.01 13.68
C LYS A 60 10.39 -3.89 12.96
N HIS A 61 11.09 -2.87 12.52
CA HIS A 61 10.47 -1.65 12.01
C HIS A 61 10.76 -1.41 10.52
N GLY A 62 11.56 -2.25 9.88
CA GLY A 62 11.91 -2.11 8.48
C GLY A 62 10.72 -2.37 7.54
N LEU A 63 10.86 -1.84 6.33
CA LEU A 63 9.90 -1.98 5.24
C LEU A 63 10.26 -3.18 4.36
N ALA A 64 9.27 -3.98 3.97
CA ALA A 64 9.44 -5.03 2.98
C ALA A 64 8.16 -5.22 2.16
N PHE A 65 8.29 -5.89 1.00
CA PHE A 65 7.18 -6.12 0.07
C PHE A 65 7.05 -7.59 -0.28
N ASN A 66 5.81 -8.09 -0.21
CA ASN A 66 5.39 -9.37 -0.77
C ASN A 66 4.54 -9.15 -2.01
N PHE A 67 4.84 -9.91 -3.07
CA PHE A 67 4.04 -9.99 -4.28
C PHE A 67 3.52 -11.41 -4.41
N LEU A 68 2.26 -11.58 -4.07
CA LEU A 68 1.63 -12.90 -3.98
C LEU A 68 0.48 -13.03 -4.97
N LYS A 69 0.16 -14.25 -5.36
CA LYS A 69 -0.98 -14.58 -6.23
C LYS A 69 -1.98 -15.40 -5.44
N ASP A 70 -3.27 -15.22 -5.76
CA ASP A 70 -4.31 -16.10 -5.26
C ASP A 70 -3.98 -17.55 -5.62
N LEU A 71 -4.12 -18.44 -4.65
CA LEU A 71 -3.93 -19.86 -4.84
C LEU A 71 -5.28 -20.54 -4.99
N LYS A 72 -5.38 -21.48 -5.92
CA LYS A 72 -6.47 -22.45 -5.98
C LYS A 72 -6.01 -23.72 -5.29
N ASP A 73 -6.79 -24.19 -4.36
CA ASP A 73 -6.56 -25.49 -3.75
C ASP A 73 -7.02 -26.65 -4.68
N ASP A 74 -6.78 -27.89 -4.27
CA ASP A 74 -7.17 -29.08 -5.02
C ASP A 74 -8.70 -29.21 -5.21
N PHE A 75 -9.49 -28.52 -4.39
CA PHE A 75 -10.95 -28.42 -4.47
C PHE A 75 -11.44 -27.23 -5.29
N GLN A 76 -10.54 -26.49 -5.94
CA GLN A 76 -10.79 -25.25 -6.68
C GLN A 76 -11.33 -24.09 -5.82
N GLU A 77 -11.25 -24.18 -4.51
CA GLU A 77 -11.48 -23.04 -3.64
C GLU A 77 -10.34 -22.03 -3.77
N THR A 78 -10.68 -20.75 -3.93
CA THR A 78 -9.67 -19.71 -4.11
C THR A 78 -9.26 -19.16 -2.76
N GLN A 79 -8.04 -19.43 -2.35
CA GLN A 79 -7.40 -18.78 -1.22
C GLN A 79 -6.92 -17.40 -1.66
N ARG A 80 -7.71 -16.37 -1.32
CA ARG A 80 -7.43 -14.98 -1.75
C ARG A 80 -6.33 -14.35 -0.94
N VAL A 81 -5.36 -13.79 -1.63
CA VAL A 81 -4.34 -12.92 -1.03
C VAL A 81 -4.95 -11.53 -0.82
N MET A 82 -5.00 -11.10 0.44
CA MET A 82 -5.42 -9.75 0.78
C MET A 82 -4.24 -8.79 0.62
N THR A 83 -4.44 -7.73 -0.16
CA THR A 83 -3.53 -6.58 -0.18
C THR A 83 -3.64 -5.85 1.16
N GLY A 84 -2.50 -5.51 1.77
CA GLY A 84 -2.51 -4.86 3.08
C GLY A 84 -1.12 -4.68 3.67
N HIS A 85 -1.08 -4.01 4.83
CA HIS A 85 0.12 -3.74 5.61
C HIS A 85 0.05 -4.41 6.98
N SER A 86 1.15 -5.01 7.41
CA SER A 86 1.33 -5.53 8.76
C SER A 86 2.80 -5.42 9.19
N ALA A 87 3.05 -4.67 10.28
CA ALA A 87 4.38 -4.55 10.89
C ALA A 87 5.52 -4.23 9.89
N GLY A 88 5.28 -3.33 8.93
CA GLY A 88 6.26 -2.95 7.91
C GLY A 88 6.31 -3.87 6.68
N LEU A 89 5.57 -4.97 6.68
CA LEU A 89 5.41 -5.83 5.51
C LEU A 89 4.18 -5.41 4.73
N ILE A 90 4.39 -4.99 3.49
CA ILE A 90 3.32 -4.63 2.56
C ILE A 90 3.12 -5.77 1.57
N THR A 91 1.94 -6.36 1.58
CA THR A 91 1.56 -7.43 0.66
C THR A 91 0.69 -6.87 -0.45
N LEU A 92 1.02 -7.17 -1.69
CA LEU A 92 0.16 -6.89 -2.85
C LEU A 92 -0.19 -8.17 -3.58
N ASN A 93 -1.47 -8.30 -3.92
CA ASN A 93 -1.94 -9.35 -4.81
C ASN A 93 -1.54 -9.02 -6.25
N LEU A 94 -1.00 -10.00 -6.99
CA LEU A 94 -0.66 -9.86 -8.41
C LEU A 94 -1.84 -9.38 -9.26
N ALA A 95 -3.06 -9.76 -8.91
CA ALA A 95 -4.28 -9.34 -9.59
C ALA A 95 -4.49 -7.81 -9.59
N GLU A 96 -3.84 -7.06 -8.66
CA GLU A 96 -3.87 -5.59 -8.68
C GLU A 96 -3.11 -4.98 -9.88
N ALA A 97 -2.22 -5.74 -10.49
CA ALA A 97 -1.53 -5.35 -11.72
C ALA A 97 -2.34 -5.63 -12.98
N ASP A 98 -3.34 -6.50 -12.93
CA ASP A 98 -4.27 -6.75 -14.05
C ASP A 98 -5.25 -5.58 -14.16
N ASP A 99 -5.28 -4.94 -15.34
CA ASP A 99 -6.13 -3.77 -15.56
C ASP A 99 -7.62 -4.12 -15.56
N ALA A 100 -7.98 -5.28 -16.12
CA ALA A 100 -9.36 -5.74 -16.16
C ALA A 100 -9.89 -6.11 -14.76
N GLU A 101 -9.10 -6.88 -14.01
CA GLU A 101 -9.45 -7.23 -12.62
C GLU A 101 -9.48 -6.01 -11.72
N ARG A 102 -8.54 -5.07 -11.88
CA ARG A 102 -8.52 -3.83 -11.11
C ARG A 102 -9.74 -2.96 -11.41
N GLU A 103 -10.12 -2.83 -12.68
CA GLU A 103 -11.30 -2.04 -13.08
C GLU A 103 -12.59 -2.69 -12.56
N LYS A 104 -12.72 -4.00 -12.63
CA LYS A 104 -13.83 -4.75 -12.08
C LYS A 104 -13.97 -4.51 -10.57
N ARG A 105 -12.85 -4.58 -9.83
CA ARG A 105 -12.84 -4.29 -8.38
C ARG A 105 -13.21 -2.84 -8.10
N ARG A 106 -12.69 -1.88 -8.88
CA ARG A 106 -13.02 -0.46 -8.78
C ARG A 106 -14.53 -0.22 -8.89
N LEU A 107 -15.17 -0.82 -9.90
CA LEU A 107 -16.61 -0.70 -10.11
C LEU A 107 -17.42 -1.36 -8.98
N ASN A 108 -17.02 -2.55 -8.55
CA ASN A 108 -17.72 -3.28 -7.49
C ASN A 108 -17.65 -2.55 -6.14
N MET A 109 -16.57 -1.81 -5.87
CA MET A 109 -16.37 -1.05 -4.64
C MET A 109 -16.80 0.42 -4.76
N ASN A 110 -17.36 0.81 -5.92
CA ASN A 110 -17.77 2.19 -6.21
C ASN A 110 -16.64 3.23 -5.97
N GLU A 111 -15.39 2.84 -6.25
CA GLU A 111 -14.23 3.72 -6.10
C GLU A 111 -14.12 4.68 -7.29
N VAL A 112 -13.75 5.94 -7.04
CA VAL A 112 -13.53 6.93 -8.10
C VAL A 112 -12.33 6.56 -8.97
N TYR A 113 -11.28 6.05 -8.35
CA TYR A 113 -10.09 5.54 -9.04
C TYR A 113 -9.44 4.42 -8.22
N ARG A 114 -8.78 3.49 -8.94
CA ARG A 114 -8.00 2.41 -8.34
C ARG A 114 -6.72 2.23 -9.15
N SER A 115 -5.56 2.41 -8.55
CA SER A 115 -4.28 2.28 -9.24
C SER A 115 -3.25 1.54 -8.40
N VAL A 116 -2.32 0.85 -9.05
CA VAL A 116 -1.19 0.17 -8.39
C VAL A 116 -0.42 1.12 -7.47
N LEU A 117 -0.09 2.32 -7.95
CA LEU A 117 0.61 3.31 -7.14
C LEU A 117 -0.25 3.81 -5.97
N GLY A 118 -1.57 3.92 -6.17
CA GLY A 118 -2.53 4.28 -5.12
C GLY A 118 -2.50 3.28 -3.97
N HIS A 119 -2.51 1.98 -4.26
CA HIS A 119 -2.38 0.92 -3.26
C HIS A 119 -1.05 1.00 -2.50
N PHE A 120 0.06 1.13 -3.22
CA PHE A 120 1.36 1.30 -2.56
C PHE A 120 1.40 2.49 -1.61
N ARG A 121 0.81 3.63 -2.01
CA ARG A 121 0.74 4.83 -1.18
C ARG A 121 -0.15 4.62 0.04
N HIS A 122 -1.28 3.94 -0.13
CA HIS A 122 -2.20 3.62 0.96
C HIS A 122 -1.50 2.75 2.02
N GLU A 123 -0.94 1.62 1.61
CA GLU A 123 -0.30 0.67 2.52
C GLU A 123 0.97 1.26 3.17
N SER A 124 1.75 2.04 2.42
CA SER A 124 2.89 2.75 3.01
C SER A 124 2.45 3.89 3.93
N GLY A 125 1.27 4.47 3.71
CA GLY A 125 0.65 5.42 4.62
C GLY A 125 0.45 4.83 6.01
N HIS A 126 -0.07 3.61 6.13
CA HIS A 126 -0.18 2.89 7.41
C HIS A 126 1.18 2.69 8.08
N TYR A 127 2.20 2.29 7.31
CA TYR A 127 3.57 2.13 7.81
C TYR A 127 4.11 3.43 8.41
N TYR A 128 4.06 4.54 7.66
CA TYR A 128 4.58 5.82 8.13
C TYR A 128 3.73 6.43 9.24
N TRP A 129 2.43 6.20 9.25
CA TRP A 129 1.57 6.63 10.34
C TRP A 129 2.03 6.01 11.67
N GLN A 130 2.31 4.70 11.70
CA GLN A 130 2.83 4.03 12.88
C GLN A 130 4.17 4.59 13.35
N HIS A 131 5.07 4.91 12.40
CA HIS A 131 6.42 5.37 12.74
C HIS A 131 6.53 6.85 13.04
N LEU A 132 5.68 7.69 12.48
CA LEU A 132 5.83 9.14 12.53
C LEU A 132 4.76 9.83 13.37
N ILE A 133 3.60 9.18 13.56
CA ILE A 133 2.41 9.81 14.14
C ILE A 133 1.94 9.07 15.40
N ALA A 134 1.67 7.76 15.27
CA ALA A 134 1.20 6.96 16.39
C ALA A 134 2.17 7.08 17.58
N ASP A 135 1.65 7.16 18.78
CA ASP A 135 2.42 7.26 20.04
C ASP A 135 3.40 8.46 20.11
N THR A 136 3.21 9.48 19.26
CA THR A 136 4.00 10.70 19.27
C THR A 136 3.16 11.93 19.61
N GLN A 137 3.83 13.05 19.95
CA GLN A 137 3.15 14.33 20.15
C GLN A 137 2.47 14.90 18.90
N LYS A 138 2.78 14.34 17.70
CA LYS A 138 2.18 14.76 16.43
C LYS A 138 0.74 14.28 16.25
N ILE A 139 0.28 13.32 17.08
CA ILE A 139 -1.07 12.75 16.98
C ILE A 139 -2.18 13.81 17.08
N THR A 140 -2.00 14.83 17.91
CA THR A 140 -2.98 15.92 18.05
C THR A 140 -3.11 16.73 16.75
N GLY A 141 -1.98 17.04 16.11
CA GLY A 141 -1.97 17.73 14.81
C GLY A 141 -2.57 16.86 13.69
N TYR A 142 -2.27 15.56 13.73
CA TYR A 142 -2.84 14.59 12.81
C TYR A 142 -4.37 14.55 12.91
N ARG A 143 -4.92 14.39 14.12
CA ARG A 143 -6.38 14.35 14.36
C ARG A 143 -7.09 15.61 13.88
N LYS A 144 -6.43 16.77 14.02
CA LYS A 144 -6.97 18.04 13.53
C LYS A 144 -7.12 18.09 11.99
N LEU A 145 -6.25 17.38 11.25
CA LEU A 145 -6.20 17.41 9.78
C LEU A 145 -6.95 16.24 9.13
N PHE A 146 -6.94 15.09 9.79
CA PHE A 146 -7.41 13.82 9.21
C PHE A 146 -8.59 13.19 9.95
N GLY A 147 -9.03 13.77 11.06
CA GLY A 147 -10.07 13.18 11.91
C GLY A 147 -9.49 12.24 12.99
N ASP A 148 -10.37 11.66 13.80
CA ASP A 148 -10.00 10.79 14.92
C ASP A 148 -9.88 9.34 14.45
N GLU A 149 -8.66 8.83 14.38
CA GLU A 149 -8.35 7.45 13.96
C GLU A 149 -8.93 6.36 14.90
N ARG A 150 -9.43 6.75 16.07
CA ARG A 150 -10.05 5.82 17.04
C ARG A 150 -11.52 5.56 16.75
N GLU A 151 -12.13 6.32 15.83
CA GLU A 151 -13.51 6.08 15.43
C GLU A 151 -13.66 4.70 14.79
N ASN A 152 -14.85 4.12 14.95
CA ASN A 152 -15.16 2.84 14.33
C ASN A 152 -15.16 2.99 12.81
N TYR A 153 -14.24 2.30 12.14
CA TYR A 153 -14.03 2.38 10.70
C TYR A 153 -15.30 2.05 9.90
N ASP A 154 -16.00 0.96 10.25
CA ASP A 154 -17.19 0.53 9.50
C ASP A 154 -18.31 1.56 9.62
N LYS A 155 -18.47 2.15 10.81
CA LYS A 155 -19.45 3.20 11.04
C LYS A 155 -19.09 4.48 10.29
N ALA A 156 -17.83 4.89 10.30
CA ALA A 156 -17.35 6.07 9.55
C ALA A 156 -17.54 5.90 8.05
N MET A 157 -17.19 4.72 7.52
CA MET A 157 -17.41 4.38 6.11
C MET A 157 -18.89 4.33 5.74
N ALA A 158 -19.74 3.70 6.55
CA ALA A 158 -21.18 3.67 6.31
C ALA A 158 -21.78 5.08 6.27
N ASN A 159 -21.38 5.94 7.20
CA ASN A 159 -21.80 7.34 7.24
C ASN A 159 -21.34 8.09 5.99
N TYR A 160 -20.07 7.97 5.61
CA TYR A 160 -19.54 8.62 4.41
C TYR A 160 -20.29 8.21 3.13
N TYR A 161 -20.61 6.91 2.97
CA TYR A 161 -21.35 6.45 1.79
C TYR A 161 -22.83 6.84 1.80
N GLN A 162 -23.42 7.10 2.97
CA GLN A 162 -24.80 7.56 3.09
C GLN A 162 -24.94 9.07 2.91
N VAL A 163 -24.07 9.85 3.54
CA VAL A 163 -24.18 11.31 3.63
C VAL A 163 -23.26 12.01 2.64
N GLY A 164 -22.16 11.38 2.27
CA GLY A 164 -21.07 11.98 1.49
C GLY A 164 -20.15 12.86 2.34
N ALA A 165 -19.19 13.49 1.69
CA ALA A 165 -18.31 14.44 2.33
C ALA A 165 -19.06 15.74 2.68
N THR A 166 -18.67 16.39 3.78
CA THR A 166 -19.22 17.71 4.11
C THR A 166 -18.91 18.72 2.98
N PRO A 167 -19.82 19.65 2.65
CA PRO A 167 -19.61 20.59 1.53
C PRO A 167 -18.31 21.40 1.62
N ASP A 168 -17.87 21.68 2.83
CA ASP A 168 -16.71 22.49 3.18
C ASP A 168 -15.45 21.67 3.51
N TRP A 169 -15.41 20.39 3.17
CA TRP A 169 -14.29 19.51 3.51
C TRP A 169 -12.93 20.03 3.03
N ARG A 170 -12.89 20.71 1.86
CA ARG A 170 -11.65 21.27 1.31
C ARG A 170 -11.03 22.38 2.16
N GLU A 171 -11.84 23.06 2.96
CA GLU A 171 -11.38 24.12 3.85
C GLU A 171 -10.90 23.60 5.21
N LYS A 172 -11.38 22.42 5.60
CA LYS A 172 -11.18 21.87 6.94
C LYS A 172 -10.26 20.65 6.96
N TYR A 173 -10.27 19.84 5.91
CA TYR A 173 -9.61 18.55 5.87
C TYR A 173 -8.72 18.36 4.63
N VAL A 174 -7.73 17.48 4.76
CA VAL A 174 -6.80 17.14 3.65
C VAL A 174 -7.47 16.23 2.62
N THR A 175 -8.50 15.49 3.02
CA THR A 175 -9.25 14.56 2.15
C THR A 175 -10.73 14.58 2.49
N ALA A 176 -11.58 14.30 1.50
CA ALA A 176 -13.02 14.16 1.68
C ALA A 176 -13.40 13.05 2.68
N TYR A 177 -12.58 12.01 2.81
CA TYR A 177 -12.82 10.90 3.76
C TYR A 177 -12.60 11.27 5.22
N ALA A 178 -12.02 12.42 5.49
CA ALA A 178 -11.79 12.91 6.87
C ALA A 178 -12.92 13.81 7.38
N SER A 179 -13.96 14.03 6.58
CA SER A 179 -15.05 14.97 6.90
C SER A 179 -16.30 14.27 7.46
#